data_510e73d1b35ea81e1a6aee6cd887729f
#
_entry.id   510e73d1b35ea81e1a6aee6cd887729f
#
_cell.length_a   1.000
_cell.length_b   1.000
_cell.length_c   1.000
_cell.angle_alpha   90.00
_cell.angle_beta   90.00
_cell.angle_gamma   90.00
#
_symmetry.space_group_name_H-M   'P 1'
#
loop_
_entity.id
_entity.type
_entity.pdbx_description
1 polymer ?
#
loop_
_entity_poly.entity_id
_entity_poly.type
_entity_poly.pdbx_seq_one_letter_code
_entity_poly.pdbx_strand_id
1 'polypeptide(L)'
;MTDPMTVIDPAHGREQEGLWTRRLVLFLRIVAGLSLVKGLYHWAGIAGIGAPPGEAFDANPLPWQATTVFFAVIDLVAAVGLWLAAAWGGVVWLTAAISMAGVELLFPDIFGGRLWMVPAELALVVAYIGVTLMAARERPE
;
A
#
# COMPACT_ATOMS: atom_id res chain seq x y z
N MET A 1 46.25 2.57 33.16
CA MET A 1 45.08 1.69 33.00
C MET A 1 44.04 2.54 32.29
N THR A 2 44.10 2.57 30.97
CA THR A 2 43.23 3.34 30.11
C THR A 2 42.09 2.43 29.67
N ASP A 3 40.92 2.72 30.18
CA ASP A 3 39.66 2.11 29.77
C ASP A 3 39.47 2.42 28.28
N PRO A 4 39.40 1.41 27.39
CA PRO A 4 39.03 1.69 26.00
C PRO A 4 37.56 2.02 25.99
N MET A 5 37.24 3.33 26.03
CA MET A 5 35.95 3.77 25.55
C MET A 5 35.75 3.11 24.19
N THR A 6 34.92 2.11 24.12
CA THR A 6 34.38 1.62 22.87
C THR A 6 33.66 2.77 22.22
N VAL A 7 34.38 3.45 21.34
CA VAL A 7 33.76 4.39 20.41
C VAL A 7 32.76 3.55 19.63
N ILE A 8 31.50 3.66 19.97
CA ILE A 8 30.42 3.10 19.16
C ILE A 8 30.48 3.88 17.86
N ASP A 9 31.16 3.30 16.87
CA ASP A 9 31.26 3.89 15.53
C ASP A 9 29.86 3.86 14.91
N PRO A 10 29.21 5.00 14.70
CA PRO A 10 27.88 5.03 14.11
C PRO A 10 27.84 4.51 12.68
N ALA A 11 28.99 4.29 12.05
CA ALA A 11 29.08 3.65 10.74
C ALA A 11 28.78 2.14 10.80
N HIS A 12 29.13 1.44 11.90
CA HIS A 12 28.87 0.01 12.05
C HIS A 12 27.40 -0.32 12.27
N GLY A 13 26.59 0.60 12.76
CA GLY A 13 25.15 0.41 12.93
C GLY A 13 24.37 0.40 11.61
N ARG A 14 24.92 0.97 10.55
CA ARG A 14 24.29 1.01 9.22
C ARG A 14 24.66 -0.18 8.33
N GLU A 15 25.75 -0.86 8.60
CA GLU A 15 26.20 -2.04 7.84
C GLU A 15 25.46 -3.33 8.23
N GLN A 16 24.71 -3.32 9.34
CA GLN A 16 23.97 -4.47 9.85
C GLN A 16 22.49 -4.49 9.48
N GLU A 17 21.99 -3.51 8.71
CA GLU A 17 20.68 -3.68 8.12
C GLU A 17 20.75 -4.79 7.07
N GLY A 18 20.10 -5.92 7.35
CA GLY A 18 20.09 -7.09 6.50
C GLY A 18 19.57 -6.73 5.09
N LEU A 19 20.05 -7.46 4.09
CA LEU A 19 19.70 -7.26 2.68
C LEU A 19 18.17 -7.29 2.47
N TRP A 20 17.48 -8.18 3.16
CA TRP A 20 16.03 -8.33 3.07
C TRP A 20 15.28 -7.20 3.75
N THR A 21 15.80 -6.65 4.83
CA THR A 21 15.22 -5.45 5.48
C THR A 21 15.26 -4.25 4.53
N ARG A 22 16.35 -4.04 3.83
CA ARG A 22 16.46 -2.98 2.81
C ARG A 22 15.50 -3.21 1.64
N ARG A 23 15.36 -4.45 1.18
CA ARG A 23 14.41 -4.83 0.12
C ARG A 23 12.97 -4.62 0.57
N LEU A 24 12.65 -4.94 1.82
CA LEU A 24 11.34 -4.69 2.39
C LEU A 24 11.00 -3.19 2.38
N VAL A 25 11.90 -2.34 2.85
CA VAL A 25 11.68 -0.88 2.86
C VAL A 25 11.48 -0.34 1.44
N LEU A 26 12.29 -0.80 0.48
CA LEU A 26 12.12 -0.42 -0.93
C LEU A 26 10.77 -0.88 -1.48
N PHE A 27 10.39 -2.11 -1.22
CA PHE A 27 9.08 -2.66 -1.62
C PHE A 27 7.94 -1.84 -1.03
N LEU A 28 7.98 -1.53 0.28
CA LEU A 28 6.97 -0.72 0.95
C LEU A 28 6.84 0.68 0.32
N ARG A 29 7.95 1.31 -0.06
CA ARG A 29 7.94 2.62 -0.73
C ARG A 29 7.36 2.56 -2.15
N ILE A 30 7.64 1.50 -2.90
CA ILE A 30 7.02 1.29 -4.22
C ILE A 30 5.51 1.12 -4.07
N VAL A 31 5.07 0.28 -3.15
CA VAL A 31 3.63 0.06 -2.89
C VAL A 31 2.98 1.34 -2.36
N ALA A 32 3.68 2.12 -1.53
CA ALA A 32 3.21 3.44 -1.08
C ALA A 32 2.95 4.39 -2.27
N GLY A 33 3.88 4.44 -3.23
CA GLY A 33 3.71 5.23 -4.46
C GLY A 33 2.51 4.78 -5.28
N LEU A 34 2.31 3.47 -5.43
CA LEU A 34 1.14 2.90 -6.12
C LEU A 34 -0.17 3.24 -5.40
N SER A 35 -0.21 3.11 -4.06
CA SER A 35 -1.37 3.47 -3.25
C SER A 35 -1.68 4.97 -3.34
N LEU A 36 -0.65 5.82 -3.36
CA LEU A 36 -0.81 7.25 -3.55
C LEU A 36 -1.47 7.56 -4.90
N VAL A 37 -0.99 6.96 -5.99
CA VAL A 37 -1.54 7.14 -7.33
C VAL A 37 -2.99 6.64 -7.40
N LYS A 38 -3.30 5.47 -6.82
CA LYS A 38 -4.66 4.94 -6.74
C LYS A 38 -5.59 5.90 -5.98
N GLY A 39 -5.19 6.34 -4.80
CA GLY A 39 -5.98 7.28 -3.99
C GLY A 39 -6.25 8.60 -4.72
N LEU A 40 -5.23 9.17 -5.38
CA LEU A 40 -5.39 10.38 -6.19
C LEU A 40 -6.29 10.15 -7.41
N TYR A 41 -6.22 8.98 -8.03
CA TYR A 41 -7.12 8.61 -9.13
C TYR A 41 -8.59 8.61 -8.68
N HIS A 42 -8.89 8.04 -7.51
CA HIS A 42 -10.24 8.07 -6.95
C HIS A 42 -10.67 9.51 -6.59
N TRP A 43 -9.77 10.33 -6.05
CA TRP A 43 -10.05 11.75 -5.79
C TRP A 43 -10.29 12.52 -7.06
N ALA A 44 -9.55 12.26 -8.14
CA ALA A 44 -9.80 12.90 -9.43
C ALA A 44 -11.19 12.57 -9.96
N GLY A 45 -11.65 11.32 -9.81
CA GLY A 45 -13.01 10.92 -10.16
C GLY A 45 -14.09 11.64 -9.34
N ILE A 46 -13.87 11.79 -8.02
CA ILE A 46 -14.78 12.53 -7.13
C ILE A 46 -14.85 14.00 -7.53
N ALA A 47 -13.73 14.61 -7.89
CA ALA A 47 -13.64 15.99 -8.33
C ALA A 47 -14.14 16.23 -9.77
N GLY A 48 -14.53 15.16 -10.49
CA GLY A 48 -14.96 15.25 -11.88
C GLY A 48 -13.84 15.56 -12.88
N ILE A 49 -12.57 15.37 -12.49
CA ILE A 49 -11.42 15.63 -13.36
C ILE A 49 -11.39 14.57 -14.46
N GLY A 50 -11.55 15.02 -15.72
CA GLY A 50 -11.56 14.14 -16.89
C GLY A 50 -12.87 13.36 -17.09
N ALA A 51 -13.90 13.62 -16.32
CA ALA A 51 -15.21 13.02 -16.54
C ALA A 51 -15.89 13.59 -17.79
N PRO A 52 -16.46 12.73 -18.66
CA PRO A 52 -17.29 13.19 -19.76
C PRO A 52 -18.52 13.99 -19.25
N PRO A 53 -19.09 14.88 -20.09
CA PRO A 53 -20.32 15.58 -19.73
C PRO A 53 -21.45 14.58 -19.41
N GLY A 54 -22.03 14.67 -18.22
CA GLY A 54 -23.10 13.80 -17.74
C GLY A 54 -22.66 12.56 -16.96
N GLU A 55 -21.35 12.33 -16.81
CA GLU A 55 -20.77 11.25 -15.98
C GLU A 55 -20.14 11.81 -14.68
N ALA A 56 -20.80 12.80 -14.08
CA ALA A 56 -20.37 13.35 -12.81
C ALA A 56 -20.45 12.29 -11.68
N PHE A 57 -19.67 12.47 -10.64
CA PHE A 57 -19.58 11.55 -9.50
C PHE A 57 -20.95 11.23 -8.89
N ASP A 58 -21.81 12.25 -8.78
CA ASP A 58 -23.19 12.18 -8.25
C ASP A 58 -24.19 11.48 -9.19
N ALA A 59 -23.85 11.29 -10.47
CA ALA A 59 -24.68 10.54 -11.43
C ALA A 59 -24.54 9.01 -11.23
N ASN A 60 -23.54 8.54 -10.50
CA ASN A 60 -23.30 7.13 -10.26
C ASN A 60 -24.15 6.60 -9.08
N PRO A 61 -24.42 5.26 -9.03
CA PRO A 61 -25.15 4.66 -7.92
C PRO A 61 -24.46 4.89 -6.58
N LEU A 62 -25.24 5.06 -5.51
CA LEU A 62 -24.72 5.30 -4.16
C LEU A 62 -23.65 4.28 -3.69
N PRO A 63 -23.79 2.97 -3.94
CA PRO A 63 -22.73 2.01 -3.60
C PRO A 63 -21.40 2.32 -4.29
N TRP A 64 -21.43 2.74 -5.54
CA TRP A 64 -20.22 3.13 -6.27
C TRP A 64 -19.59 4.40 -5.69
N GLN A 65 -20.40 5.42 -5.37
CA GLN A 65 -19.93 6.64 -4.74
C GLN A 65 -19.26 6.36 -3.39
N ALA A 66 -19.94 5.60 -2.52
CA ALA A 66 -19.42 5.24 -1.20
C ALA A 66 -18.11 4.47 -1.27
N THR A 67 -18.02 3.50 -2.19
CA THR A 67 -16.81 2.70 -2.40
C THR A 67 -15.66 3.56 -2.94
N THR A 68 -15.94 4.45 -3.89
CA THR A 68 -14.94 5.38 -4.45
C THR A 68 -14.37 6.29 -3.37
N VAL A 69 -15.21 6.86 -2.50
CA VAL A 69 -14.76 7.70 -1.36
C VAL A 69 -13.94 6.86 -0.37
N PHE A 70 -14.38 5.64 -0.07
CA PHE A 70 -13.64 4.74 0.82
C PHE A 70 -12.22 4.49 0.30
N PHE A 71 -12.05 4.13 -0.99
CA PHE A 71 -10.73 3.90 -1.56
C PHE A 71 -9.92 5.18 -1.72
N ALA A 72 -10.56 6.31 -2.02
CA ALA A 72 -9.88 7.60 -2.06
C ALA A 72 -9.20 7.96 -0.72
N VAL A 73 -9.78 7.55 0.40
CA VAL A 73 -9.23 7.81 1.73
C VAL A 73 -8.27 6.71 2.15
N ILE A 74 -8.66 5.44 2.08
CA ILE A 74 -7.86 4.32 2.63
C ILE A 74 -6.54 4.14 1.89
N ASP A 75 -6.51 4.33 0.56
CA ASP A 75 -5.28 4.24 -0.22
C ASP A 75 -4.28 5.35 0.13
N LEU A 76 -4.74 6.57 0.41
CA LEU A 76 -3.85 7.65 0.86
C LEU A 76 -3.32 7.41 2.28
N VAL A 77 -4.15 6.92 3.19
CA VAL A 77 -3.71 6.55 4.54
C VAL A 77 -2.69 5.41 4.48
N ALA A 78 -2.96 4.38 3.67
CA ALA A 78 -2.02 3.30 3.42
C ALA A 78 -0.69 3.80 2.86
N ALA A 79 -0.73 4.72 1.87
CA ALA A 79 0.47 5.31 1.27
C ALA A 79 1.37 5.97 2.31
N VAL A 80 0.80 6.75 3.22
CA VAL A 80 1.56 7.40 4.31
C VAL A 80 2.19 6.36 5.23
N GLY A 81 1.42 5.38 5.70
CA GLY A 81 1.91 4.35 6.61
C GLY A 81 3.01 3.47 6.01
N LEU A 82 2.84 3.08 4.74
CA LEU A 82 3.84 2.31 3.99
C LEU A 82 5.12 3.12 3.73
N TRP A 83 4.98 4.40 3.38
CA TRP A 83 6.15 5.27 3.17
C TRP A 83 7.00 5.40 4.43
N LEU A 84 6.35 5.53 5.58
CA LEU A 84 6.99 5.56 6.90
C LEU A 84 7.51 4.18 7.34
N ALA A 85 7.28 3.12 6.58
CA ALA A 85 7.55 1.73 6.95
C ALA A 85 6.95 1.35 8.33
N ALA A 86 5.81 1.94 8.67
CA ALA A 86 5.11 1.68 9.92
C ALA A 86 4.28 0.39 9.81
N ALA A 87 4.24 -0.39 10.88
CA ALA A 87 3.51 -1.67 10.90
C ALA A 87 2.02 -1.51 10.57
N TRP A 88 1.39 -0.43 11.04
CA TRP A 88 -0.02 -0.14 10.74
C TRP A 88 -0.26 0.16 9.24
N GLY A 89 0.74 0.71 8.53
CA GLY A 89 0.63 0.97 7.10
C GLY A 89 0.40 -0.30 6.28
N GLY A 90 1.10 -1.38 6.63
CA GLY A 90 0.88 -2.71 6.03
C GLY A 90 -0.52 -3.25 6.29
N VAL A 91 -1.04 -3.08 7.50
CA VAL A 91 -2.40 -3.51 7.86
C VAL A 91 -3.46 -2.74 7.07
N VAL A 92 -3.34 -1.42 7.00
CA VAL A 92 -4.28 -0.57 6.25
C VAL A 92 -4.24 -0.90 4.76
N TRP A 93 -3.06 -1.09 4.20
CA TRP A 93 -2.90 -1.48 2.79
C TRP A 93 -3.51 -2.87 2.49
N LEU A 94 -3.26 -3.87 3.35
CA LEU A 94 -3.87 -5.19 3.19
C LEU A 94 -5.40 -5.10 3.27
N THR A 95 -5.93 -4.28 4.17
CA THR A 95 -7.38 -4.04 4.26
C THR A 95 -7.91 -3.45 2.96
N ALA A 96 -7.22 -2.44 2.39
CA ALA A 96 -7.60 -1.84 1.11
C ALA A 96 -7.58 -2.87 -0.02
N ALA A 97 -6.51 -3.67 -0.14
CA ALA A 97 -6.35 -4.69 -1.17
C ALA A 97 -7.44 -5.78 -1.09
N ILE A 98 -7.70 -6.30 0.12
CA ILE A 98 -8.75 -7.31 0.33
C ILE A 98 -10.14 -6.72 0.05
N SER A 99 -10.39 -5.47 0.46
CA SER A 99 -11.66 -4.80 0.20
C SER A 99 -11.87 -4.59 -1.30
N MET A 100 -10.83 -4.19 -2.05
CA MET A 100 -10.91 -4.01 -3.50
C MET A 100 -11.21 -5.33 -4.20
N ALA A 101 -10.47 -6.40 -3.88
CA ALA A 101 -10.73 -7.73 -4.42
C ALA A 101 -12.16 -8.20 -4.10
N GLY A 102 -12.63 -7.96 -2.87
CA GLY A 102 -14.00 -8.29 -2.46
C GLY A 102 -15.06 -7.54 -3.26
N VAL A 103 -14.88 -6.25 -3.46
CA VAL A 103 -15.82 -5.40 -4.23
C VAL A 103 -15.86 -5.83 -5.69
N GLU A 104 -14.71 -6.09 -6.33
CA GLU A 104 -14.66 -6.51 -7.72
C GLU A 104 -15.23 -7.91 -7.96
N LEU A 105 -15.04 -8.84 -7.01
CA LEU A 105 -15.56 -10.20 -7.12
C LEU A 105 -17.05 -10.31 -6.82
N LEU A 106 -17.54 -9.54 -5.82
CA LEU A 106 -18.93 -9.63 -5.39
C LEU A 106 -19.88 -8.72 -6.19
N PHE A 107 -19.36 -7.63 -6.75
CA PHE A 107 -20.16 -6.62 -7.45
C PHE A 107 -19.56 -6.24 -8.81
N PRO A 108 -19.27 -7.19 -9.71
CA PRO A 108 -18.62 -6.92 -10.98
C PRO A 108 -19.45 -5.99 -11.88
N ASP A 109 -20.78 -6.04 -11.77
CA ASP A 109 -21.71 -5.21 -12.58
C ASP A 109 -21.68 -3.74 -12.20
N ILE A 110 -21.29 -3.42 -10.96
CA ILE A 110 -21.23 -2.04 -10.45
C ILE A 110 -19.85 -1.41 -10.72
N PHE A 111 -18.78 -2.22 -10.61
CA PHE A 111 -17.39 -1.73 -10.65
C PHE A 111 -16.67 -2.01 -11.98
N GLY A 112 -17.39 -2.53 -12.95
CA GLY A 112 -16.88 -2.73 -14.32
C GLY A 112 -15.98 -3.95 -14.52
N GLY A 113 -15.96 -4.89 -13.54
CA GLY A 113 -15.38 -6.23 -13.70
C GLY A 113 -13.93 -6.25 -14.17
N ARG A 114 -13.07 -5.39 -13.66
CA ARG A 114 -11.62 -5.40 -13.97
C ARG A 114 -10.91 -6.57 -13.30
N LEU A 115 -11.39 -7.77 -13.59
CA LEU A 115 -10.90 -9.02 -12.97
C LEU A 115 -9.39 -9.22 -13.07
N TRP A 116 -8.70 -8.56 -14.00
CA TRP A 116 -7.24 -8.61 -14.10
C TRP A 116 -6.53 -7.88 -12.94
N MET A 117 -7.18 -6.94 -12.25
CA MET A 117 -6.61 -6.25 -11.09
C MET A 117 -6.51 -7.17 -9.88
N VAL A 118 -7.44 -8.10 -9.72
CA VAL A 118 -7.45 -9.04 -8.59
C VAL A 118 -6.16 -9.88 -8.52
N PRO A 119 -5.71 -10.57 -9.59
CA PRO A 119 -4.46 -11.31 -9.53
C PRO A 119 -3.25 -10.40 -9.35
N ALA A 120 -3.25 -9.17 -9.85
CA ALA A 120 -2.16 -8.22 -9.64
C ALA A 120 -2.05 -7.81 -8.17
N GLU A 121 -3.16 -7.51 -7.49
CA GLU A 121 -3.17 -7.21 -6.05
C GLU A 121 -2.79 -8.42 -5.21
N LEU A 122 -3.28 -9.61 -5.54
CA LEU A 122 -2.89 -10.84 -4.86
C LEU A 122 -1.39 -11.11 -4.99
N ALA A 123 -0.79 -10.88 -6.16
CA ALA A 123 0.65 -11.02 -6.36
C ALA A 123 1.44 -10.05 -5.47
N LEU A 124 1.00 -8.82 -5.33
CA LEU A 124 1.62 -7.85 -4.41
C LEU A 124 1.49 -8.28 -2.94
N VAL A 125 0.34 -8.82 -2.53
CA VAL A 125 0.13 -9.34 -1.17
C VAL A 125 1.06 -10.52 -0.90
N VAL A 126 1.18 -11.47 -1.82
CA VAL A 126 2.09 -12.61 -1.70
C VAL A 126 3.55 -12.15 -1.64
N ALA A 127 3.94 -11.19 -2.48
CA ALA A 127 5.27 -10.60 -2.45
C ALA A 127 5.56 -9.90 -1.11
N TYR A 128 4.61 -9.15 -0.57
CA TYR A 128 4.71 -8.52 0.74
C TYR A 128 4.96 -9.54 1.85
N ILE A 129 4.15 -10.60 1.90
CA ILE A 129 4.32 -11.67 2.89
C ILE A 129 5.70 -12.32 2.75
N GLY A 130 6.11 -12.66 1.52
CA GLY A 130 7.39 -13.29 1.25
C GLY A 130 8.57 -12.44 1.71
N VAL A 131 8.60 -11.16 1.33
CA VAL A 131 9.69 -10.24 1.70
C VAL A 131 9.70 -9.97 3.20
N THR A 132 8.52 -9.84 3.83
CA THR A 132 8.39 -9.65 5.29
C THR A 132 8.93 -10.86 6.06
N LEU A 133 8.59 -12.07 5.63
CA LEU A 133 9.11 -13.31 6.26
C LEU A 133 10.62 -13.42 6.11
N MET A 134 11.17 -13.08 4.94
CA MET A 134 12.61 -13.09 4.72
C MET A 134 13.33 -12.05 5.59
N ALA A 135 12.78 -10.84 5.69
CA ALA A 135 13.33 -9.80 6.57
C ALA A 135 13.24 -10.17 8.05
N ALA A 136 12.18 -10.88 8.47
CA ALA A 136 12.03 -11.36 9.84
C ALA A 136 13.08 -12.40 10.21
N ARG A 137 13.50 -13.25 9.26
CA ARG A 137 14.55 -14.26 9.48
C ARG A 137 15.96 -13.68 9.62
N GLU A 138 16.18 -12.44 9.17
CA GLU A 138 17.47 -11.76 9.31
C GLU A 138 17.68 -11.11 10.69
N ARG A 139 16.62 -10.99 11.49
CA ARG A 139 16.71 -10.44 12.85
C ARG A 139 17.12 -11.56 13.80
N PRO A 140 18.37 -11.59 14.32
CA PRO A 140 18.69 -12.45 15.45
C PRO A 140 17.88 -12.00 16.67
N GLU A 141 17.34 -12.97 17.43
CA GLU A 141 16.72 -12.73 18.73
C GLU A 141 17.73 -12.15 19.73
#